data_05b016b1ef067abdd36a409e0c22a79a
#
_entry.id   05b016b1ef067abdd36a409e0c22a79a
#
_cell.length_a   1.000
_cell.length_b   1.000
_cell.length_c   1.000
_cell.angle_alpha   90.00
_cell.angle_beta   90.00
_cell.angle_gamma   90.00
#
_symmetry.space_group_name_H-M   'P 1'
#
loop_
_entity.id
_entity.type
_entity.pdbx_description
1 polymer ?
#
loop_
_entity_poly.entity_id
_entity_poly.type
_entity_poly.pdbx_seq_one_letter_code
_entity_poly.pdbx_strand_id
1 'polypeptide(L)'
;MTFQDFIALLEAKGCKPQKMPNGQWKAHCPAHDDAKPSLSVTESDGRILLHCFAGCSVDAICAALGISVADLFVRDNDGSEKRTERIVAVYDYRDASGRLLFQTVRYEPKRFAYRQPDNGKWRWNLEGIPRPLPLYRLPELLAADRKQPVFILEGEKDADNLWQHGLVATTNPMGAGKWSQVDDKPLEGRQVVILPDNDEVGRKHAEQVAQSLYGRAASVRIVYLPDLPPKGDVSDWLAAGHTVDELLQLVAQTPEWHPPPPPSL
;
A
#
# COMPACT_ATOMS: atom_id res chain seq x y z
N MET A 1 9.80 -11.56 24.04
CA MET A 1 10.52 -10.63 24.95
C MET A 1 10.22 -9.23 24.45
N THR A 2 9.96 -8.26 25.32
CA THR A 2 9.84 -6.84 24.91
C THR A 2 11.24 -6.24 24.75
N PHE A 3 11.32 -5.07 24.06
CA PHE A 3 12.59 -4.34 23.96
C PHE A 3 13.12 -3.93 25.35
N GLN A 4 12.24 -3.55 26.27
CA GLN A 4 12.61 -3.19 27.64
C GLN A 4 13.13 -4.41 28.43
N ASP A 5 12.52 -5.60 28.24
CA ASP A 5 13.02 -6.83 28.86
C ASP A 5 14.43 -7.17 28.37
N PHE A 6 14.71 -6.91 27.09
CA PHE A 6 16.03 -7.13 26.51
C PHE A 6 17.08 -6.15 27.10
N ILE A 7 16.73 -4.89 27.27
CA ILE A 7 17.60 -3.90 27.92
C ILE A 7 17.86 -4.30 29.37
N ALA A 8 16.81 -4.71 30.11
CA ALA A 8 16.97 -5.20 31.49
C ALA A 8 17.85 -6.47 31.55
N LEU A 9 17.76 -7.37 30.57
CA LEU A 9 18.63 -8.54 30.46
C LEU A 9 20.10 -8.14 30.27
N LEU A 10 20.37 -7.15 29.40
CA LEU A 10 21.74 -6.61 29.23
C LEU A 10 22.27 -6.00 30.52
N GLU A 11 21.44 -5.28 31.28
CA GLU A 11 21.80 -4.74 32.61
C GLU A 11 22.13 -5.86 33.59
N ALA A 12 21.27 -6.87 33.70
CA ALA A 12 21.47 -8.03 34.57
C ALA A 12 22.74 -8.82 34.24
N LYS A 13 23.15 -8.81 32.99
CA LYS A 13 24.41 -9.44 32.51
C LYS A 13 25.63 -8.51 32.64
N GLY A 14 25.48 -7.31 33.20
CA GLY A 14 26.56 -6.35 33.38
C GLY A 14 27.03 -5.63 32.13
N CYS A 15 26.25 -5.68 31.04
CA CYS A 15 26.60 -5.07 29.76
C CYS A 15 26.45 -3.53 29.72
N LYS A 16 25.95 -2.89 30.77
CA LYS A 16 25.84 -1.43 30.97
C LYS A 16 25.21 -0.70 29.78
N PRO A 17 23.97 -1.02 29.38
CA PRO A 17 23.33 -0.36 28.22
C PRO A 17 23.10 1.13 28.50
N GLN A 18 23.36 1.97 27.48
CA GLN A 18 23.20 3.42 27.54
C GLN A 18 22.39 3.89 26.34
N LYS A 19 21.36 4.70 26.58
CA LYS A 19 20.57 5.31 25.50
C LYS A 19 21.32 6.50 24.91
N MET A 20 21.46 6.49 23.58
CA MET A 20 22.09 7.54 22.82
C MET A 20 21.07 8.61 22.39
N PRO A 21 21.50 9.86 22.10
CA PRO A 21 20.60 10.94 21.65
C PRO A 21 19.82 10.62 20.38
N ASN A 22 20.33 9.75 19.53
CA ASN A 22 19.68 9.31 18.27
C ASN A 22 18.66 8.17 18.48
N GLY A 23 18.33 7.83 19.73
CA GLY A 23 17.38 6.77 20.08
C GLY A 23 17.94 5.35 20.10
N GLN A 24 19.15 5.11 19.61
CA GLN A 24 19.84 3.83 19.70
C GLN A 24 20.38 3.58 21.11
N TRP A 25 20.65 2.32 21.42
CA TRP A 25 21.34 1.93 22.65
C TRP A 25 22.71 1.39 22.35
N LYS A 26 23.68 1.72 23.19
CA LYS A 26 25.02 1.11 23.20
C LYS A 26 25.26 0.34 24.50
N ALA A 27 25.91 -0.83 24.38
CA ALA A 27 26.22 -1.67 25.53
C ALA A 27 27.58 -2.35 25.33
N HIS A 28 28.15 -2.89 26.40
CA HIS A 28 29.25 -3.85 26.28
C HIS A 28 28.69 -5.16 25.68
N CYS A 29 29.44 -5.74 24.76
CA CYS A 29 29.04 -6.99 24.11
C CYS A 29 29.25 -8.18 25.07
N PRO A 30 28.22 -9.02 25.31
CA PRO A 30 28.34 -10.18 26.18
C PRO A 30 29.16 -11.35 25.56
N ALA A 31 29.40 -11.31 24.27
CA ALA A 31 30.05 -12.41 23.53
C ALA A 31 31.59 -12.29 23.44
N HIS A 32 32.19 -11.21 23.95
CA HIS A 32 33.65 -11.05 24.05
C HIS A 32 33.99 -10.11 25.22
N ASP A 33 35.23 -10.11 25.63
CA ASP A 33 35.73 -9.18 26.64
C ASP A 33 35.80 -7.77 26.05
N ASP A 34 34.94 -6.88 26.54
CA ASP A 34 34.64 -5.61 25.89
C ASP A 34 35.07 -4.43 26.80
N ALA A 35 36.21 -3.84 26.52
CA ALA A 35 36.73 -2.70 27.28
C ALA A 35 35.97 -1.38 27.01
N LYS A 36 35.28 -1.28 25.85
CA LYS A 36 34.48 -0.11 25.45
C LYS A 36 33.17 -0.59 24.80
N PRO A 37 32.01 0.06 25.08
CA PRO A 37 30.74 -0.38 24.50
C PRO A 37 30.81 -0.55 22.99
N SER A 38 30.73 -1.80 22.52
CA SER A 38 30.81 -2.17 21.09
C SER A 38 29.53 -2.74 20.53
N LEU A 39 28.52 -3.00 21.36
CA LEU A 39 27.23 -3.51 20.91
C LEU A 39 26.25 -2.38 20.68
N SER A 40 25.74 -2.25 19.46
CA SER A 40 24.58 -1.40 19.12
C SER A 40 23.31 -2.23 19.21
N VAL A 41 22.29 -1.65 19.84
CA VAL A 41 20.96 -2.25 19.99
C VAL A 41 19.90 -1.24 19.54
N THR A 42 19.03 -1.71 18.64
CA THR A 42 17.94 -0.87 18.10
C THR A 42 16.69 -1.72 17.97
N GLU A 43 15.52 -1.11 18.12
CA GLU A 43 14.24 -1.74 17.80
C GLU A 43 13.76 -1.21 16.45
N SER A 44 13.39 -2.10 15.53
CA SER A 44 12.76 -1.75 14.27
C SER A 44 11.82 -2.87 13.83
N ASP A 45 10.62 -2.53 13.39
CA ASP A 45 9.62 -3.46 12.84
C ASP A 45 9.34 -4.68 13.75
N GLY A 46 9.23 -4.44 15.07
CA GLY A 46 8.99 -5.51 16.04
C GLY A 46 10.16 -6.49 16.20
N ARG A 47 11.39 -6.03 15.91
CA ARG A 47 12.61 -6.81 16.05
C ARG A 47 13.68 -6.04 16.82
N ILE A 48 14.42 -6.75 17.65
CA ILE A 48 15.63 -6.23 18.29
C ILE A 48 16.81 -6.49 17.35
N LEU A 49 17.37 -5.43 16.81
CA LEU A 49 18.51 -5.47 15.90
C LEU A 49 19.79 -5.30 16.72
N LEU A 50 20.71 -6.24 16.58
CA LEU A 50 22.01 -6.27 17.25
C LEU A 50 23.13 -6.12 16.25
N HIS A 51 24.10 -5.25 16.54
CA HIS A 51 25.32 -5.11 15.78
C HIS A 51 26.51 -4.93 16.71
N CYS A 52 27.43 -5.89 16.73
CA CYS A 52 28.70 -5.77 17.45
C CYS A 52 29.77 -5.24 16.53
N PHE A 53 30.34 -4.08 16.83
CA PHE A 53 31.41 -3.46 16.04
C PHE A 53 32.76 -4.23 16.14
N ALA A 54 32.87 -5.14 17.08
CA ALA A 54 34.02 -6.09 17.17
C ALA A 54 33.83 -7.39 16.35
N GLY A 55 32.68 -7.53 15.64
CA GLY A 55 32.43 -8.63 14.71
C GLY A 55 31.79 -9.89 15.31
N CYS A 56 31.26 -9.85 16.54
CA CYS A 56 30.52 -11.00 17.09
C CYS A 56 29.22 -11.21 16.29
N SER A 57 28.89 -12.47 16.00
CA SER A 57 27.64 -12.84 15.37
C SER A 57 26.44 -12.66 16.33
N VAL A 58 25.24 -12.47 15.79
CA VAL A 58 24.00 -12.38 16.58
C VAL A 58 23.78 -13.65 17.39
N ASP A 59 24.10 -14.83 16.83
CA ASP A 59 23.99 -16.11 17.53
C ASP A 59 24.93 -16.19 18.76
N ALA A 60 26.17 -15.71 18.63
CA ALA A 60 27.12 -15.69 19.75
C ALA A 60 26.64 -14.74 20.85
N ILE A 61 26.09 -13.59 20.49
CA ILE A 61 25.51 -12.61 21.46
C ILE A 61 24.31 -13.23 22.19
N CYS A 62 23.39 -13.85 21.45
CA CYS A 62 22.22 -14.51 22.02
C CYS A 62 22.63 -15.65 22.95
N ALA A 63 23.57 -16.49 22.55
CA ALA A 63 24.10 -17.60 23.39
C ALA A 63 24.72 -17.09 24.69
N ALA A 64 25.51 -16.02 24.65
CA ALA A 64 26.10 -15.38 25.83
C ALA A 64 25.05 -14.80 26.79
N LEU A 65 23.93 -14.31 26.25
CA LEU A 65 22.79 -13.83 27.03
C LEU A 65 21.90 -14.97 27.55
N GLY A 66 22.01 -16.18 27.03
CA GLY A 66 21.16 -17.33 27.38
C GLY A 66 19.79 -17.28 26.72
N ILE A 67 19.69 -16.67 25.54
CA ILE A 67 18.46 -16.54 24.75
C ILE A 67 18.68 -17.12 23.34
N SER A 68 17.60 -17.34 22.62
CA SER A 68 17.63 -17.72 21.19
C SER A 68 17.48 -16.50 20.29
N VAL A 69 17.90 -16.60 19.01
CA VAL A 69 17.65 -15.55 18.01
C VAL A 69 16.14 -15.29 17.84
N ALA A 70 15.29 -16.29 18.04
CA ALA A 70 13.84 -16.15 18.00
C ALA A 70 13.30 -15.21 19.09
N ASP A 71 14.00 -15.05 20.22
CA ASP A 71 13.61 -14.16 21.31
C ASP A 71 13.86 -12.67 20.99
N LEU A 72 14.64 -12.38 19.94
CA LEU A 72 14.88 -11.02 19.43
C LEU A 72 13.67 -10.46 18.66
N PHE A 73 12.68 -11.30 18.35
CA PHE A 73 11.40 -10.81 17.84
C PHE A 73 10.58 -10.29 19.04
N VAL A 74 10.34 -8.99 19.06
CA VAL A 74 9.62 -8.31 20.14
C VAL A 74 8.23 -8.92 20.25
N ARG A 75 7.93 -9.55 21.39
CA ARG A 75 6.57 -9.93 21.75
C ARG A 75 6.05 -8.77 22.60
N ASP A 76 5.11 -8.02 22.07
CA ASP A 76 4.38 -7.06 22.90
C ASP A 76 3.70 -7.81 24.04
N ASN A 77 4.23 -7.62 25.25
CA ASN A 77 3.66 -8.15 26.49
C ASN A 77 2.54 -7.25 27.01
N ASP A 78 1.94 -6.47 26.16
CA ASP A 78 0.64 -5.90 26.41
C ASP A 78 -0.38 -7.01 26.07
N GLY A 79 -1.27 -7.37 27.01
CA GLY A 79 -2.32 -8.38 26.84
C GLY A 79 -3.31 -8.09 25.72
N SER A 80 -2.90 -7.33 24.72
CA SER A 80 -3.52 -7.29 23.42
C SER A 80 -3.26 -8.65 22.76
N GLU A 81 -4.29 -9.48 22.64
CA GLU A 81 -4.39 -10.54 21.67
C GLU A 81 -3.54 -10.16 20.46
N LYS A 82 -2.64 -11.06 19.99
CA LYS A 82 -2.10 -10.94 18.64
C LYS A 82 -3.28 -10.55 17.78
N ARG A 83 -3.33 -9.30 17.30
CA ARG A 83 -4.28 -8.94 16.26
C ARG A 83 -3.90 -9.83 15.11
N THR A 84 -4.54 -10.99 15.06
CA THR A 84 -4.38 -11.95 13.99
C THR A 84 -4.78 -11.21 12.73
N GLU A 85 -3.77 -10.95 11.87
CA GLU A 85 -4.06 -10.38 10.57
C GLU A 85 -5.18 -11.20 9.94
N ARG A 86 -6.31 -10.58 9.72
CA ARG A 86 -7.42 -11.23 9.03
C ARG A 86 -7.59 -10.63 7.65
N ILE A 87 -7.88 -11.47 6.69
CA ILE A 87 -8.27 -11.02 5.36
C ILE A 87 -9.67 -10.40 5.47
N VAL A 88 -9.77 -9.12 5.09
CA VAL A 88 -11.04 -8.38 5.11
C VAL A 88 -11.62 -8.15 3.73
N ALA A 89 -10.80 -8.21 2.67
CA ALA A 89 -11.25 -8.17 1.29
C ALA A 89 -10.25 -8.85 0.35
N VAL A 90 -10.76 -9.35 -0.77
CA VAL A 90 -9.96 -9.94 -1.85
C VAL A 90 -10.50 -9.39 -3.17
N TYR A 91 -9.63 -8.84 -3.98
CA TYR A 91 -9.96 -8.22 -5.26
C TYR A 91 -9.29 -8.98 -6.39
N ASP A 92 -10.10 -9.51 -7.30
CA ASP A 92 -9.66 -10.32 -8.43
C ASP A 92 -9.19 -9.45 -9.60
N TYR A 93 -7.98 -9.69 -10.06
CA TYR A 93 -7.49 -9.15 -11.32
C TYR A 93 -7.52 -10.23 -12.40
N ARG A 94 -8.31 -9.99 -13.42
CA ARG A 94 -8.60 -10.93 -14.49
C ARG A 94 -8.13 -10.39 -15.84
N ASP A 95 -7.78 -11.29 -16.76
CA ASP A 95 -7.54 -10.91 -18.16
C ASP A 95 -8.87 -10.64 -18.89
N ALA A 96 -8.77 -10.21 -20.15
CA ALA A 96 -9.93 -9.91 -20.99
C ALA A 96 -10.87 -11.12 -21.23
N SER A 97 -10.39 -12.34 -21.04
CA SER A 97 -11.20 -13.57 -21.14
C SER A 97 -11.91 -13.92 -19.83
N GLY A 98 -11.67 -13.17 -18.77
CA GLY A 98 -12.19 -13.43 -17.41
C GLY A 98 -11.34 -14.41 -16.59
N ARG A 99 -10.21 -14.89 -17.09
CA ARG A 99 -9.31 -15.77 -16.32
C ARG A 99 -8.64 -14.99 -15.21
N LEU A 100 -8.67 -15.54 -13.98
CA LEU A 100 -7.98 -14.97 -12.84
C LEU A 100 -6.47 -15.01 -13.03
N LEU A 101 -5.83 -13.84 -12.97
CA LEU A 101 -4.37 -13.69 -13.02
C LEU A 101 -3.76 -13.60 -11.62
N PHE A 102 -4.29 -12.72 -10.81
CA PHE A 102 -3.85 -12.53 -9.43
C PHE A 102 -4.93 -11.85 -8.60
N GLN A 103 -4.69 -11.76 -7.31
CA GLN A 103 -5.55 -11.08 -6.35
C GLN A 103 -4.76 -10.06 -5.54
N THR A 104 -5.37 -8.90 -5.29
CA THR A 104 -5.00 -8.03 -4.17
C THR A 104 -5.75 -8.51 -2.92
N VAL A 105 -5.03 -8.73 -1.84
CA VAL A 105 -5.58 -9.18 -0.55
C VAL A 105 -5.39 -8.08 0.47
N ARG A 106 -6.50 -7.58 1.02
CA ARG A 106 -6.51 -6.57 2.08
C ARG A 106 -6.66 -7.22 3.44
N TYR A 107 -5.82 -6.82 4.36
CA TYR A 107 -5.82 -7.30 5.75
C TYR A 107 -6.26 -6.20 6.73
N GLU A 108 -6.65 -6.64 7.89
CA GLU A 108 -6.78 -5.83 9.10
C GLU A 108 -5.79 -6.35 10.17
N PRO A 109 -4.90 -5.49 10.73
CA PRO A 109 -4.64 -4.07 10.42
C PRO A 109 -4.28 -3.81 8.96
N LYS A 110 -4.57 -2.58 8.46
CA LYS A 110 -4.47 -2.21 7.03
C LYS A 110 -3.09 -2.57 6.45
N ARG A 111 -3.06 -3.63 5.65
CA ARG A 111 -1.93 -4.09 4.85
C ARG A 111 -2.46 -4.72 3.57
N PHE A 112 -1.70 -4.63 2.50
CA PHE A 112 -2.02 -5.29 1.23
C PHE A 112 -0.96 -6.32 0.89
N ALA A 113 -1.38 -7.44 0.29
CA ALA A 113 -0.52 -8.44 -0.29
C ALA A 113 -1.10 -8.90 -1.63
N TYR A 114 -0.26 -9.50 -2.46
CA TYR A 114 -0.64 -9.99 -3.77
C TYR A 114 -0.43 -11.49 -3.82
N ARG A 115 -1.39 -12.22 -4.42
CA ARG A 115 -1.25 -13.66 -4.63
C ARG A 115 -1.78 -14.07 -5.99
N GLN A 116 -1.25 -15.15 -6.54
CA GLN A 116 -1.67 -15.72 -7.82
C GLN A 116 -1.97 -17.21 -7.68
N PRO A 117 -2.88 -17.76 -8.51
CA PRO A 117 -3.14 -19.22 -8.54
C PRO A 117 -1.87 -19.97 -8.96
N ASP A 118 -1.55 -21.06 -8.24
CA ASP A 118 -0.44 -21.95 -8.55
C ASP A 118 -0.80 -23.40 -8.18
N ASN A 119 -1.23 -24.18 -9.16
CA ASN A 119 -1.54 -25.62 -9.00
C ASN A 119 -2.45 -25.93 -7.78
N GLY A 120 -3.55 -25.17 -7.63
CA GLY A 120 -4.52 -25.34 -6.54
C GLY A 120 -4.08 -24.73 -5.21
N LYS A 121 -2.95 -24.01 -5.19
CA LYS A 121 -2.44 -23.23 -4.05
C LYS A 121 -2.33 -21.76 -4.43
N TRP A 122 -1.89 -20.94 -3.47
CA TRP A 122 -1.59 -19.53 -3.68
C TRP A 122 -0.09 -19.26 -3.59
N ARG A 123 0.46 -18.62 -4.63
CA ARG A 123 1.80 -18.06 -4.59
C ARG A 123 1.69 -16.57 -4.24
N TRP A 124 2.38 -16.15 -3.18
CA TRP A 124 2.27 -14.81 -2.60
C TRP A 124 3.26 -13.82 -3.23
N ASN A 125 3.23 -13.69 -4.53
CA ASN A 125 3.96 -12.69 -5.33
C ASN A 125 3.28 -12.52 -6.69
N LEU A 126 3.80 -11.62 -7.52
CA LEU A 126 3.36 -11.40 -8.90
C LEU A 126 4.41 -11.86 -9.93
N GLU A 127 5.33 -12.73 -9.53
CA GLU A 127 6.36 -13.27 -10.42
C GLU A 127 5.72 -14.14 -11.50
N GLY A 128 6.09 -13.88 -12.78
CA GLY A 128 5.53 -14.60 -13.93
C GLY A 128 4.18 -14.06 -14.41
N ILE A 129 3.55 -13.10 -13.73
CA ILE A 129 2.36 -12.42 -14.26
C ILE A 129 2.78 -11.53 -15.43
N PRO A 130 2.13 -11.69 -16.61
CA PRO A 130 2.42 -10.87 -17.80
C PRO A 130 2.32 -9.37 -17.51
N ARG A 131 3.19 -8.60 -18.16
CA ARG A 131 3.17 -7.14 -18.10
C ARG A 131 2.81 -6.57 -19.48
N PRO A 132 2.12 -5.42 -19.53
CA PRO A 132 1.59 -4.61 -18.43
C PRO A 132 0.45 -5.33 -17.70
N LEU A 133 0.20 -4.94 -16.43
CA LEU A 133 -0.87 -5.52 -15.60
C LEU A 133 -2.25 -5.06 -16.06
N PRO A 134 -3.31 -5.87 -15.89
CA PRO A 134 -4.66 -5.44 -16.23
C PRO A 134 -5.18 -4.36 -15.24
N LEU A 135 -6.11 -3.56 -15.71
CA LEU A 135 -6.96 -2.73 -14.85
C LEU A 135 -7.90 -3.62 -14.03
N TYR A 136 -8.31 -3.14 -12.87
CA TYR A 136 -9.30 -3.80 -12.04
C TYR A 136 -10.64 -3.91 -12.78
N ARG A 137 -11.33 -5.05 -12.64
CA ARG A 137 -12.60 -5.35 -13.36
C ARG A 137 -12.50 -5.20 -14.88
N LEU A 138 -11.37 -5.61 -15.46
CA LEU A 138 -11.15 -5.50 -16.90
C LEU A 138 -12.26 -6.15 -17.76
N PRO A 139 -12.75 -7.37 -17.47
CA PRO A 139 -13.83 -7.98 -18.26
C PRO A 139 -15.11 -7.12 -18.26
N GLU A 140 -15.50 -6.63 -17.08
CA GLU A 140 -16.69 -5.79 -16.91
C GLU A 140 -16.51 -4.44 -17.61
N LEU A 141 -15.33 -3.84 -17.50
CA LEU A 141 -14.97 -2.60 -18.19
C LEU A 141 -15.08 -2.76 -19.73
N LEU A 142 -14.62 -3.88 -20.26
CA LEU A 142 -14.71 -4.18 -21.71
C LEU A 142 -16.14 -4.44 -22.17
N ALA A 143 -16.98 -5.04 -21.32
CA ALA A 143 -18.39 -5.32 -21.60
C ALA A 143 -19.31 -4.09 -21.44
N ALA A 144 -18.86 -3.07 -20.72
CA ALA A 144 -19.65 -1.88 -20.45
C ALA A 144 -19.89 -1.04 -21.73
N ASP A 145 -21.06 -0.38 -21.79
CA ASP A 145 -21.36 0.55 -22.90
C ASP A 145 -20.26 1.62 -23.02
N ARG A 146 -19.68 1.71 -24.20
CA ARG A 146 -18.59 2.67 -24.48
C ARG A 146 -19.00 4.14 -24.35
N LYS A 147 -20.29 4.43 -24.35
CA LYS A 147 -20.81 5.79 -24.13
C LYS A 147 -20.80 6.19 -22.66
N GLN A 148 -20.79 5.22 -21.74
CA GLN A 148 -20.71 5.53 -20.31
C GLN A 148 -19.31 6.01 -19.96
N PRO A 149 -19.18 7.05 -19.11
CA PRO A 149 -17.90 7.47 -18.58
C PRO A 149 -17.29 6.36 -17.70
N VAL A 150 -15.98 6.26 -17.73
CA VAL A 150 -15.22 5.33 -16.87
C VAL A 150 -14.60 6.15 -15.73
N PHE A 151 -14.92 5.77 -14.51
CA PHE A 151 -14.35 6.38 -13.31
C PHE A 151 -13.06 5.66 -12.92
N ILE A 152 -12.00 6.42 -12.69
CA ILE A 152 -10.71 5.91 -12.20
C ILE A 152 -10.53 6.37 -10.76
N LEU A 153 -10.33 5.40 -9.85
CA LEU A 153 -10.18 5.57 -8.42
C LEU A 153 -8.79 5.09 -7.97
N GLU A 154 -8.42 5.37 -6.72
CA GLU A 154 -7.15 4.88 -6.17
C GLU A 154 -7.22 3.46 -5.62
N GLY A 155 -8.42 3.01 -5.20
CA GLY A 155 -8.63 1.72 -4.55
C GLY A 155 -9.72 0.87 -5.17
N GLU A 156 -9.55 -0.46 -5.05
CA GLU A 156 -10.52 -1.45 -5.53
C GLU A 156 -11.87 -1.35 -4.80
N LYS A 157 -11.84 -1.02 -3.50
CA LYS A 157 -13.05 -0.80 -2.68
C LYS A 157 -13.94 0.28 -3.28
N ASP A 158 -13.34 1.38 -3.71
CA ASP A 158 -14.05 2.54 -4.24
C ASP A 158 -14.60 2.26 -5.63
N ALA A 159 -13.82 1.54 -6.45
CA ALA A 159 -14.29 1.05 -7.73
C ALA A 159 -15.50 0.12 -7.56
N ASP A 160 -15.47 -0.82 -6.62
CA ASP A 160 -16.60 -1.70 -6.31
C ASP A 160 -17.82 -0.94 -5.82
N ASN A 161 -17.61 0.08 -4.99
CA ASN A 161 -18.69 0.94 -4.52
C ASN A 161 -19.39 1.65 -5.68
N LEU A 162 -18.66 2.25 -6.60
CA LEU A 162 -19.26 2.90 -7.77
C LEU A 162 -19.98 1.90 -8.69
N TRP A 163 -19.45 0.68 -8.85
CA TRP A 163 -20.16 -0.40 -9.57
C TRP A 163 -21.51 -0.76 -8.95
N GLN A 164 -21.61 -0.79 -7.62
CA GLN A 164 -22.87 -1.03 -6.91
C GLN A 164 -23.91 0.07 -7.20
N HIS A 165 -23.43 1.26 -7.52
CA HIS A 165 -24.26 2.39 -7.95
C HIS A 165 -24.50 2.46 -9.47
N GLY A 166 -24.11 1.45 -10.23
CA GLY A 166 -24.33 1.36 -11.69
C GLY A 166 -23.33 2.19 -12.52
N LEU A 167 -22.24 2.66 -11.93
CA LEU A 167 -21.20 3.43 -12.62
C LEU A 167 -20.04 2.51 -13.02
N VAL A 168 -19.51 2.69 -14.23
CA VAL A 168 -18.35 1.94 -14.71
C VAL A 168 -17.09 2.51 -14.06
N ALA A 169 -16.39 1.70 -13.27
CA ALA A 169 -15.26 2.14 -12.46
C ALA A 169 -14.09 1.15 -12.52
N THR A 170 -12.88 1.65 -12.37
CA THR A 170 -11.65 0.84 -12.35
C THR A 170 -10.56 1.50 -11.52
N THR A 171 -9.51 0.77 -11.26
CA THR A 171 -8.27 1.26 -10.65
C THR A 171 -7.08 0.44 -11.17
N ASN A 172 -5.87 0.95 -10.93
CA ASN A 172 -4.66 0.17 -11.16
C ASN A 172 -4.28 -0.65 -9.91
N PRO A 173 -3.65 -1.81 -10.07
CA PRO A 173 -3.09 -2.54 -8.95
C PRO A 173 -1.91 -1.76 -8.31
N MET A 174 -1.60 -2.09 -7.07
CA MET A 174 -0.48 -1.54 -6.30
C MET A 174 -0.60 -0.06 -5.90
N GLY A 175 -1.77 0.55 -6.07
CA GLY A 175 -2.08 1.89 -5.58
C GLY A 175 -1.44 3.03 -6.38
N ALA A 176 -1.49 4.22 -5.79
CA ALA A 176 -1.06 5.46 -6.43
C ALA A 176 0.40 5.41 -6.92
N GLY A 177 0.67 6.10 -8.03
CA GLY A 177 2.01 6.18 -8.63
C GLY A 177 2.46 4.95 -9.42
N LYS A 178 1.59 3.94 -9.61
CA LYS A 178 1.91 2.71 -10.35
C LYS A 178 1.20 2.60 -11.70
N TRP A 179 0.58 3.67 -12.18
CA TRP A 179 -0.17 3.69 -13.44
C TRP A 179 0.65 3.22 -14.65
N SER A 180 1.94 3.56 -14.72
CA SER A 180 2.82 3.14 -15.81
C SER A 180 3.01 1.62 -15.95
N GLN A 181 2.53 0.83 -15.00
CA GLN A 181 2.65 -0.63 -15.01
C GLN A 181 1.40 -1.33 -15.54
N VAL A 182 0.33 -0.59 -15.88
CA VAL A 182 -0.93 -1.17 -16.36
C VAL A 182 -1.12 -1.03 -17.86
N ASP A 183 -1.92 -1.93 -18.44
CA ASP A 183 -2.45 -1.79 -19.78
C ASP A 183 -3.68 -0.88 -19.75
N ASP A 184 -3.49 0.39 -20.09
CA ASP A 184 -4.56 1.39 -20.14
C ASP A 184 -5.26 1.51 -21.49
N LYS A 185 -4.91 0.66 -22.48
CA LYS A 185 -5.57 0.61 -23.79
C LYS A 185 -7.09 0.45 -23.73
N PRO A 186 -7.67 -0.30 -22.77
CA PRO A 186 -9.12 -0.38 -22.63
C PRO A 186 -9.83 0.97 -22.46
N LEU A 187 -9.10 2.02 -22.08
CA LEU A 187 -9.62 3.37 -21.91
C LEU A 187 -9.52 4.24 -23.16
N GLU A 188 -8.90 3.77 -24.22
CA GLU A 188 -8.79 4.51 -25.50
C GLU A 188 -10.18 4.78 -26.10
N GLY A 189 -10.41 6.04 -26.45
CA GLY A 189 -11.69 6.51 -26.97
C GLY A 189 -12.84 6.51 -25.95
N ARG A 190 -12.60 6.28 -24.66
CA ARG A 190 -13.59 6.38 -23.58
C ARG A 190 -13.60 7.81 -22.99
N GLN A 191 -14.73 8.22 -22.45
CA GLN A 191 -14.78 9.38 -21.55
C GLN A 191 -14.24 8.90 -20.18
N VAL A 192 -13.23 9.57 -19.67
CA VAL A 192 -12.56 9.18 -18.41
C VAL A 192 -12.77 10.27 -17.36
N VAL A 193 -13.17 9.85 -16.17
CA VAL A 193 -13.32 10.70 -14.99
C VAL A 193 -12.41 10.16 -13.89
N ILE A 194 -11.49 10.97 -13.42
CA ILE A 194 -10.54 10.60 -12.36
C ILE A 194 -11.02 11.25 -11.06
N LEU A 195 -11.21 10.44 -10.02
CA LEU A 195 -11.60 10.89 -8.68
C LEU A 195 -10.44 10.60 -7.72
N PRO A 196 -9.55 11.58 -7.48
CA PRO A 196 -8.45 11.40 -6.54
C PRO A 196 -8.92 11.42 -5.09
N ASP A 197 -8.22 10.69 -4.22
CA ASP A 197 -8.32 10.88 -2.79
C ASP A 197 -7.90 12.30 -2.40
N ASN A 198 -8.46 12.83 -1.30
CA ASN A 198 -8.18 14.21 -0.88
C ASN A 198 -6.84 14.33 -0.17
N ASP A 199 -5.76 14.00 -0.87
CA ASP A 199 -4.38 14.22 -0.42
C ASP A 199 -3.43 14.56 -1.58
N GLU A 200 -2.18 14.85 -1.27
CA GLU A 200 -1.18 15.23 -2.28
C GLU A 200 -0.79 14.04 -3.18
N VAL A 201 -0.81 12.81 -2.64
CA VAL A 201 -0.47 11.59 -3.37
C VAL A 201 -1.54 11.32 -4.42
N GLY A 202 -2.81 11.42 -4.04
CA GLY A 202 -3.96 11.29 -4.93
C GLY A 202 -3.95 12.31 -6.06
N ARG A 203 -3.71 13.57 -5.74
CA ARG A 203 -3.61 14.61 -6.76
C ARG A 203 -2.49 14.35 -7.78
N LYS A 204 -1.30 13.95 -7.32
CA LYS A 204 -0.18 13.60 -8.21
C LYS A 204 -0.49 12.38 -9.06
N HIS A 205 -1.16 11.39 -8.47
CA HIS A 205 -1.57 10.21 -9.21
C HIS A 205 -2.60 10.55 -10.30
N ALA A 206 -3.60 11.36 -9.98
CA ALA A 206 -4.60 11.81 -10.95
C ALA A 206 -3.96 12.53 -12.16
N GLU A 207 -2.98 13.40 -11.91
CA GLU A 207 -2.23 14.06 -12.98
C GLU A 207 -1.44 13.07 -13.85
N GLN A 208 -0.81 12.05 -13.26
CA GLN A 208 -0.11 11.00 -14.02
C GLN A 208 -1.07 10.21 -14.92
N VAL A 209 -2.24 9.85 -14.40
CA VAL A 209 -3.28 9.15 -15.17
C VAL A 209 -3.79 10.02 -16.30
N ALA A 210 -4.12 11.29 -16.01
CA ALA A 210 -4.63 12.24 -17.00
C ALA A 210 -3.61 12.46 -18.12
N GLN A 211 -2.33 12.66 -17.77
CA GLN A 211 -1.25 12.81 -18.75
C GLN A 211 -1.09 11.58 -19.64
N SER A 212 -1.20 10.36 -19.08
CA SER A 212 -1.10 9.11 -19.83
C SER A 212 -2.24 8.95 -20.84
N LEU A 213 -3.44 9.40 -20.50
CA LEU A 213 -4.64 9.21 -21.31
C LEU A 213 -4.93 10.39 -22.27
N TYR A 214 -4.26 11.53 -22.09
CA TYR A 214 -4.45 12.71 -22.92
C TYR A 214 -4.17 12.40 -24.39
N GLY A 215 -5.12 12.79 -25.25
CA GLY A 215 -5.06 12.52 -26.70
C GLY A 215 -5.34 11.06 -27.11
N ARG A 216 -5.58 10.16 -26.14
CA ARG A 216 -5.94 8.75 -26.38
C ARG A 216 -7.37 8.45 -25.93
N ALA A 217 -7.77 8.94 -24.76
CA ALA A 217 -9.17 8.95 -24.35
C ALA A 217 -9.99 9.97 -25.16
N ALA A 218 -11.31 9.79 -25.22
CA ALA A 218 -12.19 10.75 -25.87
C ALA A 218 -12.25 12.08 -25.08
N SER A 219 -12.23 12.00 -23.77
CA SER A 219 -12.04 13.14 -22.86
C SER A 219 -11.51 12.65 -21.52
N VAL A 220 -10.80 13.52 -20.81
CA VAL A 220 -10.31 13.27 -19.44
C VAL A 220 -10.75 14.41 -18.55
N ARG A 221 -11.30 14.10 -17.38
CA ARG A 221 -11.64 15.08 -16.34
C ARG A 221 -11.06 14.61 -15.01
N ILE A 222 -10.47 15.54 -14.25
CA ILE A 222 -10.13 15.31 -12.85
C ILE A 222 -11.17 16.05 -12.01
N VAL A 223 -11.95 15.31 -11.25
CA VAL A 223 -13.04 15.85 -10.43
C VAL A 223 -12.63 15.76 -8.96
N TYR A 224 -12.46 16.91 -8.35
CA TYR A 224 -12.22 17.03 -6.92
C TYR A 224 -13.56 17.12 -6.19
N LEU A 225 -13.84 16.14 -5.34
CA LEU A 225 -15.09 16.09 -4.58
C LEU A 225 -15.04 17.15 -3.46
N PRO A 226 -16.08 17.99 -3.32
CA PRO A 226 -16.14 18.97 -2.25
C PRO A 226 -16.34 18.28 -0.89
N ASP A 227 -16.00 18.98 0.18
CA ASP A 227 -16.27 18.59 1.57
C ASP A 227 -15.64 17.26 2.03
N LEU A 228 -14.71 16.70 1.24
CA LEU A 228 -13.96 15.53 1.67
C LEU A 228 -12.97 15.87 2.81
N PRO A 229 -12.94 15.07 3.86
CA PRO A 229 -11.89 15.18 4.88
C PRO A 229 -10.51 14.89 4.28
N PRO A 230 -9.41 15.28 4.93
CA PRO A 230 -8.07 14.87 4.51
C PRO A 230 -7.97 13.35 4.36
N LYS A 231 -7.46 12.88 3.21
CA LYS A 231 -7.39 11.46 2.81
C LYS A 231 -8.74 10.77 2.61
N GLY A 232 -9.83 11.53 2.53
CA GLY A 232 -11.14 11.00 2.19
C GLY A 232 -11.20 10.55 0.72
N ASP A 233 -11.98 9.52 0.47
CA ASP A 233 -12.24 8.92 -0.84
C ASP A 233 -13.72 9.12 -1.28
N VAL A 234 -14.07 8.68 -2.48
CA VAL A 234 -15.45 8.78 -2.99
C VAL A 234 -16.44 7.98 -2.15
N SER A 235 -16.02 6.88 -1.52
CA SER A 235 -16.88 6.12 -0.63
C SER A 235 -17.21 6.90 0.64
N ASP A 236 -16.26 7.66 1.18
CA ASP A 236 -16.49 8.55 2.32
C ASP A 236 -17.46 9.67 1.92
N TRP A 237 -17.31 10.22 0.71
CA TRP A 237 -18.19 11.26 0.19
C TRP A 237 -19.63 10.78 0.05
N LEU A 238 -19.85 9.60 -0.52
CA LEU A 238 -21.18 8.99 -0.62
C LEU A 238 -21.74 8.63 0.77
N ALA A 239 -20.90 8.12 1.68
CA ALA A 239 -21.31 7.81 3.05
C ALA A 239 -21.69 9.06 3.86
N ALA A 240 -21.16 10.24 3.52
CA ALA A 240 -21.54 11.52 4.10
C ALA A 240 -22.94 12.01 3.65
N GLY A 241 -23.60 11.30 2.74
CA GLY A 241 -24.97 11.57 2.31
C GLY A 241 -25.09 12.20 0.91
N HIS A 242 -23.99 12.35 0.19
CA HIS A 242 -24.01 12.77 -1.20
C HIS A 242 -24.53 11.66 -2.13
N THR A 243 -25.03 12.06 -3.28
CA THR A 243 -25.69 11.18 -4.23
C THR A 243 -24.89 10.99 -5.52
N VAL A 244 -25.21 9.92 -6.25
CA VAL A 244 -24.64 9.70 -7.59
C VAL A 244 -25.05 10.81 -8.56
N ASP A 245 -26.26 11.35 -8.43
CA ASP A 245 -26.71 12.47 -9.28
C ASP A 245 -25.88 13.73 -9.05
N GLU A 246 -25.52 14.03 -7.80
CA GLU A 246 -24.59 15.12 -7.47
C GLU A 246 -23.20 14.86 -8.06
N LEU A 247 -22.68 13.63 -7.98
CA LEU A 247 -21.43 13.26 -8.62
C LEU A 247 -21.45 13.50 -10.12
N LEU A 248 -22.51 13.04 -10.80
CA LEU A 248 -22.67 13.23 -12.24
C LEU A 248 -22.82 14.72 -12.63
N GLN A 249 -23.44 15.53 -11.79
CA GLN A 249 -23.51 16.99 -11.98
C GLN A 249 -22.11 17.63 -11.85
N LEU A 250 -21.31 17.23 -10.87
CA LEU A 250 -19.93 17.69 -10.73
C LEU A 250 -19.09 17.30 -11.95
N VAL A 251 -19.23 16.08 -12.44
CA VAL A 251 -18.56 15.63 -13.69
C VAL A 251 -18.94 16.51 -14.87
N ALA A 252 -20.23 16.81 -15.03
CA ALA A 252 -20.72 17.63 -16.14
C ALA A 252 -20.22 19.10 -16.07
N GLN A 253 -20.02 19.62 -14.87
CA GLN A 253 -19.52 20.98 -14.62
C GLN A 253 -17.99 21.08 -14.69
N THR A 254 -17.28 19.97 -14.53
CA THR A 254 -15.81 19.96 -14.54
C THR A 254 -15.30 20.06 -15.98
N PRO A 255 -14.43 21.03 -16.31
CA PRO A 255 -13.83 21.13 -17.63
C PRO A 255 -12.97 19.93 -17.97
N GLU A 256 -12.73 19.70 -19.24
CA GLU A 256 -11.76 18.70 -19.68
C GLU A 256 -10.36 19.08 -19.22
N TRP A 257 -9.63 18.07 -18.80
CA TRP A 257 -8.23 18.24 -18.40
C TRP A 257 -7.33 18.41 -19.63
N HIS A 258 -6.45 19.38 -19.57
CA HIS A 258 -5.39 19.60 -20.55
C HIS A 258 -4.04 19.72 -19.83
N PRO A 259 -2.97 19.21 -20.42
CA PRO A 259 -1.65 19.40 -19.83
C PRO A 259 -1.32 20.87 -19.67
N PRO A 260 -0.63 21.28 -18.61
CA PRO A 260 -0.18 22.64 -18.44
C PRO A 260 0.69 23.06 -19.63
N PRO A 261 0.65 24.32 -20.05
CA PRO A 261 1.50 24.80 -21.12
C PRO A 261 2.98 24.58 -20.75
N PRO A 262 3.84 24.29 -21.74
CA PRO A 262 5.28 24.18 -21.47
C PRO A 262 5.79 25.45 -20.80
N PRO A 263 6.79 25.36 -19.89
CA PRO A 263 7.35 26.53 -19.27
C PRO A 263 7.86 27.49 -20.36
N SER A 264 7.50 28.77 -20.22
CA SER A 264 8.01 29.84 -21.11
C SER A 264 9.54 29.81 -21.07
N LEU A 265 10.17 29.66 -22.24
CA LEU A 265 11.62 29.75 -22.39
C LEU A 265 12.10 31.17 -22.13
#